data_fba4264e01ad9a051ac75176986bd772
#
_entry.id   fba4264e01ad9a051ac75176986bd772
#
_cell.length_a   1.000
_cell.length_b   1.000
_cell.length_c   1.000
_cell.angle_alpha   90.00
_cell.angle_beta   90.00
_cell.angle_gamma   90.00
#
_symmetry.space_group_name_H-M   'P 1'
#
loop_
_entity.id
_entity.type
_entity.pdbx_description
1 polymer ?
#
loop_
_entity_poly.entity_id
_entity_poly.type
_entity_poly.pdbx_seq_one_letter_code
_entity_poly.pdbx_strand_id
1 'polypeptide(L)'
;KSQGTTARGIAPCYSDKYKRIGKQAKDIEILQSFMWNEKLYGNVLCEGAQGFWLDINQGNYPYTTSSVTLPYGSCSLGFSPQKIRHIYGAIKIYDTRSGIDPLFPEDLIHDPELSQIIELGKEYGVTTGRKRKVNWLNLDLLVQAINISGTTHVVISKVDILENLCMY
;
A
#
# COMPACT_ATOMS: atom_id res chain seq x y z
N LYS A 1 16.54 10.05 -2.74
CA LYS A 1 15.50 11.11 -2.93
C LYS A 1 14.89 11.08 -4.33
N SER A 2 15.55 10.51 -5.34
CA SER A 2 15.07 10.41 -6.73
C SER A 2 13.76 9.61 -6.89
N GLN A 3 13.48 8.67 -6.00
CA GLN A 3 12.30 7.79 -6.05
C GLN A 3 11.07 8.34 -5.29
N GLY A 4 11.15 9.54 -4.73
CA GLY A 4 10.03 10.15 -4.01
C GLY A 4 9.72 9.52 -2.64
N THR A 5 10.69 8.88 -2.02
CA THR A 5 10.56 8.27 -0.67
C THR A 5 10.15 9.28 0.40
N THR A 6 9.43 8.81 1.43
CA THR A 6 9.07 9.58 2.63
C THR A 6 10.26 9.84 3.56
N ALA A 7 11.42 9.20 3.32
CA ALA A 7 12.64 9.30 4.13
C ALA A 7 12.43 8.96 5.63
N ARG A 8 11.53 8.01 5.95
CA ARG A 8 11.22 7.56 7.31
C ARG A 8 12.02 6.35 7.78
N GLY A 9 13.12 6.02 7.07
CA GLY A 9 14.05 4.96 7.50
C GLY A 9 13.68 3.54 7.08
N ILE A 10 12.62 3.34 6.31
CA ILE A 10 12.17 1.99 5.91
C ILE A 10 13.22 1.27 5.07
N ALA A 11 13.73 1.89 4.00
CA ALA A 11 14.72 1.26 3.13
C ALA A 11 16.04 0.93 3.85
N PRO A 12 16.65 1.82 4.66
CA PRO A 12 17.80 1.47 5.48
C PRO A 12 17.54 0.31 6.44
N CYS A 13 16.38 0.31 7.11
CA CYS A 13 16.00 -0.76 8.03
C CYS A 13 15.95 -2.13 7.32
N TYR A 14 15.30 -2.22 6.15
CA TYR A 14 15.28 -3.45 5.35
C TYR A 14 16.68 -3.83 4.85
N SER A 15 17.52 -2.85 4.44
CA SER A 15 18.90 -3.10 4.06
C SER A 15 19.67 -3.78 5.18
N ASP A 16 19.59 -3.24 6.38
CA ASP A 16 20.28 -3.78 7.57
C ASP A 16 19.73 -5.15 7.99
N LYS A 17 18.41 -5.35 7.87
CA LYS A 17 17.77 -6.67 8.08
C LYS A 17 18.38 -7.73 7.16
N TYR A 18 18.45 -7.48 5.87
CA TYR A 18 18.97 -8.45 4.90
C TYR A 18 20.49 -8.63 4.97
N LYS A 19 21.22 -7.60 5.36
CA LYS A 19 22.64 -7.70 5.73
C LYS A 19 22.84 -8.44 7.06
N ARG A 20 21.79 -8.64 7.86
CA ARG A 20 21.81 -9.29 9.17
C ARG A 20 22.64 -8.53 10.23
N ILE A 21 22.66 -7.21 10.12
CA ILE A 21 23.33 -6.30 11.07
C ILE A 21 22.35 -5.41 11.84
N GLY A 22 21.06 -5.44 11.47
CA GLY A 22 20.01 -4.68 12.13
C GLY A 22 19.73 -5.19 13.55
N LYS A 23 19.40 -4.29 14.46
CA LYS A 23 18.92 -4.64 15.81
C LYS A 23 17.44 -5.02 15.73
N GLN A 24 17.06 -6.12 16.37
CA GLN A 24 15.66 -6.50 16.50
C GLN A 24 14.98 -5.68 17.59
N ALA A 25 13.69 -5.39 17.45
CA ALA A 25 12.95 -4.62 18.43
C ALA A 25 13.02 -5.22 19.86
N LYS A 26 13.02 -6.56 19.97
CA LYS A 26 13.16 -7.28 21.24
C LYS A 26 14.50 -7.03 21.97
N ASP A 27 15.54 -6.60 21.24
CA ASP A 27 16.87 -6.33 21.78
C ASP A 27 17.06 -4.84 22.13
N ILE A 28 16.00 -4.05 22.02
CA ILE A 28 15.99 -2.62 22.33
C ILE A 28 15.19 -2.41 23.61
N GLU A 29 15.87 -2.05 24.69
CA GLU A 29 15.30 -1.98 26.05
C GLU A 29 14.02 -1.14 26.12
N ILE A 30 14.03 0.08 25.57
CA ILE A 30 12.86 0.98 25.58
C ILE A 30 11.63 0.41 24.84
N LEU A 31 11.81 -0.58 23.96
CA LEU A 31 10.72 -1.19 23.20
C LEU A 31 10.15 -2.43 23.88
N GLN A 32 10.83 -2.99 24.88
CA GLN A 32 10.41 -4.26 25.49
C GLN A 32 9.01 -4.18 26.12
N SER A 33 8.66 -3.06 26.74
CA SER A 33 7.35 -2.83 27.34
C SER A 33 6.21 -2.78 26.31
N PHE A 34 6.53 -2.57 25.03
CA PHE A 34 5.56 -2.51 23.92
C PHE A 34 5.51 -3.81 23.11
N MET A 35 6.35 -4.80 23.45
CA MET A 35 6.40 -6.06 22.71
C MET A 35 5.23 -6.95 23.09
N TRP A 36 4.57 -7.50 22.07
CA TRP A 36 3.57 -8.54 22.24
C TRP A 36 4.26 -9.90 22.37
N ASN A 37 4.16 -10.52 23.53
CA ASN A 37 4.84 -11.78 23.85
C ASN A 37 3.91 -12.99 23.89
N GLU A 38 2.62 -12.79 23.63
CA GLU A 38 1.64 -13.86 23.66
C GLU A 38 1.40 -14.45 22.27
N LYS A 39 0.87 -15.66 22.22
CA LYS A 39 0.41 -16.25 20.95
C LYS A 39 -0.85 -15.54 20.47
N LEU A 40 -0.97 -15.38 19.15
CA LEU A 40 -2.20 -14.90 18.54
C LEU A 40 -3.25 -16.02 18.55
N TYR A 41 -4.44 -15.72 19.07
CA TYR A 41 -5.57 -16.65 19.14
C TYR A 41 -6.80 -16.06 18.44
N GLY A 42 -7.71 -16.97 18.03
CA GLY A 42 -8.99 -16.59 17.44
C GLY A 42 -8.85 -16.01 16.03
N ASN A 43 -9.75 -15.11 15.68
CA ASN A 43 -9.72 -14.42 14.39
C ASN A 43 -8.77 -13.24 14.47
N VAL A 44 -7.76 -13.23 13.61
CA VAL A 44 -6.75 -12.17 13.54
C VAL A 44 -6.92 -11.40 12.24
N LEU A 45 -7.08 -10.11 12.33
CA LEU A 45 -7.05 -9.19 11.19
C LEU A 45 -5.62 -8.64 11.03
N CYS A 46 -5.01 -8.93 9.87
CA CYS A 46 -3.71 -8.40 9.52
C CYS A 46 -3.88 -7.24 8.53
N GLU A 47 -3.47 -6.06 8.93
CA GLU A 47 -3.46 -4.89 8.06
C GLU A 47 -2.08 -4.73 7.43
N GLY A 48 -2.02 -4.80 6.10
CA GLY A 48 -0.83 -4.49 5.32
C GLY A 48 -0.64 -2.98 5.14
N ALA A 49 0.55 -2.61 4.67
CA ALA A 49 0.87 -1.22 4.34
C ALA A 49 1.12 -1.07 2.84
N GLN A 50 0.99 0.16 2.33
CA GLN A 50 1.14 0.53 0.91
C GLN A 50 0.08 -0.14 0.03
N GLY A 51 0.45 -0.63 -1.16
CA GLY A 51 -0.48 -1.25 -2.09
C GLY A 51 0.21 -2.23 -3.04
N PHE A 52 -0.57 -3.01 -3.77
CA PHE A 52 -0.09 -4.09 -4.63
C PHE A 52 1.03 -3.63 -5.58
N TRP A 53 0.81 -2.54 -6.32
CA TRP A 53 1.77 -2.03 -7.30
C TRP A 53 3.00 -1.35 -6.69
N LEU A 54 3.08 -1.30 -5.35
CA LEU A 54 4.26 -0.86 -4.59
C LEU A 54 5.08 -2.02 -4.04
N ASP A 55 4.62 -3.27 -4.21
CA ASP A 55 5.33 -4.45 -3.73
C ASP A 55 6.72 -4.56 -4.34
N ILE A 56 7.70 -4.96 -3.52
CA ILE A 56 9.11 -5.07 -3.97
C ILE A 56 9.30 -6.07 -5.10
N ASN A 57 8.45 -7.09 -5.19
CA ASN A 57 8.56 -8.15 -6.17
C ASN A 57 7.58 -8.00 -7.34
N GLN A 58 6.38 -7.44 -7.10
CA GLN A 58 5.31 -7.35 -8.09
C GLN A 58 5.10 -5.95 -8.64
N GLY A 59 5.59 -4.93 -7.94
CA GLY A 59 5.47 -3.55 -8.38
C GLY A 59 6.45 -3.16 -9.49
N ASN A 60 6.31 -1.93 -9.98
CA ASN A 60 7.20 -1.38 -11.01
C ASN A 60 8.56 -0.99 -10.41
N TYR A 61 9.46 -1.96 -10.34
CA TYR A 61 10.82 -1.72 -9.83
C TYR A 61 11.58 -0.73 -10.72
N PRO A 62 12.33 0.27 -10.18
CA PRO A 62 12.64 0.49 -8.76
C PRO A 62 11.65 1.43 -8.03
N TYR A 63 10.51 1.73 -8.59
CA TYR A 63 9.51 2.67 -8.03
C TYR A 63 8.57 1.99 -7.03
N THR A 64 9.12 1.10 -6.22
CA THR A 64 8.44 0.27 -5.22
C THR A 64 8.78 0.69 -3.80
N THR A 65 8.09 0.13 -2.81
CA THR A 65 8.56 0.13 -1.42
C THR A 65 9.65 -0.95 -1.24
N SER A 66 10.32 -0.96 -0.09
CA SER A 66 11.36 -1.96 0.22
C SER A 66 10.78 -3.22 0.89
N SER A 67 9.46 -3.35 0.93
CA SER A 67 8.77 -4.43 1.65
C SER A 67 7.79 -5.18 0.76
N VAL A 68 7.42 -6.37 1.23
CA VAL A 68 6.31 -7.14 0.69
C VAL A 68 5.00 -6.51 1.13
N THR A 69 4.12 -6.21 0.18
CA THR A 69 2.78 -5.66 0.43
C THR A 69 1.66 -6.67 0.21
N LEU A 70 2.00 -7.87 -0.30
CA LEU A 70 1.05 -8.94 -0.54
C LEU A 70 0.63 -9.65 0.76
N PRO A 71 -0.54 -10.33 0.75
CA PRO A 71 -1.09 -10.99 1.94
C PRO A 71 -0.14 -12.00 2.60
N TYR A 72 0.70 -12.68 1.84
CA TYR A 72 1.65 -13.63 2.40
C TYR A 72 2.72 -12.98 3.31
N GLY A 73 2.92 -11.66 3.21
CA GLY A 73 3.78 -10.90 4.13
C GLY A 73 3.33 -11.03 5.58
N SER A 74 2.02 -11.25 5.82
CA SER A 74 1.46 -11.50 7.16
C SER A 74 1.99 -12.77 7.82
N CYS A 75 2.45 -13.76 7.04
CA CYS A 75 3.06 -14.98 7.55
C CYS A 75 4.35 -14.72 8.35
N SER A 76 4.97 -13.54 8.17
CA SER A 76 6.11 -13.11 9.00
C SER A 76 5.75 -12.97 10.48
N LEU A 77 4.46 -12.91 10.83
CA LEU A 77 3.95 -12.95 12.19
C LEU A 77 4.01 -14.36 12.83
N GLY A 78 4.41 -15.39 12.08
CA GLY A 78 4.67 -16.73 12.61
C GLY A 78 3.53 -17.72 12.44
N PHE A 79 2.64 -17.53 11.47
CA PHE A 79 1.60 -18.52 11.15
C PHE A 79 1.70 -19.02 9.70
N SER A 80 1.11 -20.19 9.47
CA SER A 80 1.08 -20.82 8.15
C SER A 80 0.22 -20.03 7.16
N PRO A 81 0.63 -19.89 5.88
CA PRO A 81 -0.20 -19.27 4.84
C PRO A 81 -1.56 -19.96 4.67
N GLN A 82 -1.69 -21.24 5.00
CA GLN A 82 -2.96 -21.97 5.00
C GLN A 82 -3.98 -21.44 6.02
N LYS A 83 -3.57 -20.59 6.95
CA LYS A 83 -4.46 -19.92 7.91
C LYS A 83 -5.10 -18.66 7.35
N ILE A 84 -4.61 -18.14 6.23
CA ILE A 84 -5.22 -17.01 5.54
C ILE A 84 -6.50 -17.50 4.87
N ARG A 85 -7.66 -17.03 5.35
CA ARG A 85 -8.98 -17.47 4.85
C ARG A 85 -9.62 -16.42 3.95
N HIS A 86 -9.47 -15.16 4.33
CA HIS A 86 -10.08 -14.04 3.63
C HIS A 86 -9.01 -12.99 3.35
N ILE A 87 -9.01 -12.48 2.14
CA ILE A 87 -8.11 -11.42 1.70
C ILE A 87 -8.97 -10.27 1.19
N TYR A 88 -8.94 -9.17 1.93
CA TYR A 88 -9.68 -7.96 1.60
C TYR A 88 -8.77 -6.99 0.85
N GLY A 89 -9.08 -6.74 -0.41
CA GLY A 89 -8.42 -5.71 -1.21
C GLY A 89 -9.15 -4.38 -1.03
N ALA A 90 -8.54 -3.43 -0.33
CA ALA A 90 -9.09 -2.09 -0.22
C ALA A 90 -8.61 -1.23 -1.39
N ILE A 91 -9.55 -0.72 -2.17
CA ILE A 91 -9.28 0.12 -3.34
C ILE A 91 -10.07 1.43 -3.26
N LYS A 92 -9.68 2.40 -4.06
CA LYS A 92 -10.51 3.55 -4.41
C LYS A 92 -11.21 3.30 -5.74
N ILE A 93 -12.29 4.02 -5.99
CA ILE A 93 -12.98 3.99 -7.28
C ILE A 93 -12.17 4.65 -8.42
N TYR A 94 -11.03 5.24 -8.10
CA TYR A 94 -10.07 5.86 -9.02
C TYR A 94 -8.64 5.51 -8.59
N ASP A 95 -7.69 5.59 -9.51
CA ASP A 95 -6.28 5.31 -9.23
C ASP A 95 -5.55 6.52 -8.65
N THR A 96 -4.62 6.26 -7.74
CA THR A 96 -3.75 7.31 -7.17
C THR A 96 -2.30 6.87 -7.04
N ARG A 97 -1.38 7.81 -7.27
CA ARG A 97 0.05 7.58 -7.06
C ARG A 97 0.71 8.76 -6.35
N SER A 98 1.43 8.50 -5.27
CA SER A 98 2.15 9.55 -4.50
C SER A 98 3.60 9.74 -4.92
N GLY A 99 4.23 8.72 -5.46
CA GLY A 99 5.64 8.73 -5.86
C GLY A 99 5.82 8.89 -7.36
N ILE A 100 7.08 8.85 -7.78
CA ILE A 100 7.43 8.74 -9.19
C ILE A 100 7.11 7.32 -9.63
N ASP A 101 6.46 7.20 -10.77
CA ASP A 101 6.19 5.94 -11.44
C ASP A 101 5.97 6.23 -12.93
N PRO A 102 6.91 5.88 -13.81
CA PRO A 102 6.77 6.13 -15.25
C PRO A 102 5.61 5.35 -15.92
N LEU A 103 5.11 4.29 -15.26
CA LEU A 103 3.97 3.53 -15.78
C LEU A 103 2.62 4.12 -15.34
N PHE A 104 2.62 5.06 -14.38
CA PHE A 104 1.39 5.75 -14.01
C PHE A 104 1.09 6.84 -15.05
N PRO A 105 -0.04 6.76 -15.77
CA PRO A 105 -0.36 7.71 -16.83
C PRO A 105 -0.47 9.13 -16.29
N GLU A 106 0.16 10.08 -16.96
CA GLU A 106 0.15 11.51 -16.61
C GLU A 106 -0.42 12.38 -17.74
N ASP A 107 -0.85 11.78 -18.82
CA ASP A 107 -1.45 12.43 -19.98
C ASP A 107 -2.75 13.18 -19.64
N LEU A 108 -3.48 12.74 -18.64
CA LEU A 108 -4.70 13.36 -18.13
C LEU A 108 -4.50 14.29 -16.92
N ILE A 109 -3.26 14.66 -16.60
CA ILE A 109 -2.94 15.46 -15.40
C ILE A 109 -3.66 16.82 -15.34
N HIS A 110 -4.08 17.34 -16.50
CA HIS A 110 -4.83 18.60 -16.64
C HIS A 110 -6.33 18.40 -16.87
N ASP A 111 -6.80 17.15 -16.78
CA ASP A 111 -8.22 16.86 -16.88
C ASP A 111 -9.00 17.56 -15.75
N PRO A 112 -10.06 18.34 -16.07
CA PRO A 112 -10.80 19.08 -15.05
C PRO A 112 -11.49 18.17 -14.02
N GLU A 113 -12.00 17.00 -14.45
CA GLU A 113 -12.69 16.05 -13.58
C GLU A 113 -11.71 15.38 -12.60
N LEU A 114 -10.55 14.95 -13.10
CA LEU A 114 -9.49 14.41 -12.24
C LEU A 114 -8.97 15.47 -11.25
N SER A 115 -8.92 16.73 -11.67
CA SER A 115 -8.56 17.83 -10.78
C SER A 115 -9.57 18.01 -9.66
N GLN A 116 -10.89 17.89 -9.94
CA GLN A 116 -11.94 17.92 -8.94
C GLN A 116 -11.85 16.72 -7.98
N ILE A 117 -11.56 15.53 -8.49
CA ILE A 117 -11.35 14.33 -7.65
C ILE A 117 -10.24 14.56 -6.63
N ILE A 118 -9.15 15.21 -7.00
CA ILE A 118 -8.04 15.51 -6.08
C ILE A 118 -8.53 16.37 -4.90
N GLU A 119 -9.29 17.41 -5.19
CA GLU A 119 -9.76 18.36 -4.17
C GLU A 119 -10.87 17.74 -3.29
N LEU A 120 -11.90 17.15 -3.90
CA LEU A 120 -12.99 16.48 -3.19
C LEU A 120 -12.50 15.28 -2.37
N GLY A 121 -11.63 14.47 -2.98
CA GLY A 121 -11.05 13.28 -2.37
C GLY A 121 -9.96 13.59 -1.35
N LYS A 122 -9.50 14.86 -1.23
CA LYS A 122 -8.39 15.27 -0.39
C LYS A 122 -7.14 14.43 -0.63
N GLU A 123 -6.79 14.27 -1.92
CA GLU A 123 -5.71 13.38 -2.33
C GLU A 123 -4.33 13.99 -2.08
N TYR A 124 -4.00 14.08 -0.80
CA TYR A 124 -2.70 14.55 -0.30
C TYR A 124 -2.08 13.49 0.63
N GLY A 125 -0.77 13.38 0.59
CA GLY A 125 -0.04 12.46 1.49
C GLY A 125 -0.12 12.96 2.93
N VAL A 126 -0.63 12.14 3.84
CA VAL A 126 -0.79 12.49 5.26
C VAL A 126 0.55 12.91 5.89
N THR A 127 1.63 12.21 5.56
CA THR A 127 2.96 12.47 6.14
C THR A 127 3.71 13.60 5.45
N THR A 128 3.54 13.73 4.13
CA THR A 128 4.38 14.62 3.30
C THR A 128 3.64 15.85 2.79
N GLY A 129 2.31 15.91 2.93
CA GLY A 129 1.45 16.91 2.30
C GLY A 129 1.49 16.92 0.77
N ARG A 130 2.21 15.96 0.14
CA ARG A 130 2.39 15.92 -1.31
C ARG A 130 1.07 15.59 -1.98
N LYS A 131 0.70 16.40 -2.99
CA LYS A 131 -0.42 16.13 -3.87
C LYS A 131 -0.20 14.79 -4.59
N ARG A 132 -1.21 13.93 -4.59
CA ARG A 132 -1.19 12.66 -5.31
C ARG A 132 -1.59 12.88 -6.76
N LYS A 133 -0.99 12.12 -7.65
CA LYS A 133 -1.48 11.97 -9.02
C LYS A 133 -2.76 11.13 -8.96
N VAL A 134 -3.73 11.46 -9.78
CA VAL A 134 -5.02 10.76 -9.90
C VAL A 134 -5.25 10.39 -11.35
N ASN A 135 -5.84 9.24 -11.59
CA ASN A 135 -6.29 8.79 -12.89
C ASN A 135 -7.54 7.93 -12.73
N TRP A 136 -8.22 7.64 -13.82
CA TRP A 136 -9.32 6.70 -13.87
C TRP A 136 -8.87 5.31 -13.42
N LEU A 137 -9.77 4.54 -12.81
CA LEU A 137 -9.46 3.19 -12.34
C LEU A 137 -9.11 2.29 -13.54
N ASN A 138 -7.92 1.71 -13.50
CA ASN A 138 -7.49 0.73 -14.51
C ASN A 138 -7.97 -0.67 -14.09
N LEU A 139 -9.04 -1.15 -14.73
CA LEU A 139 -9.65 -2.45 -14.41
C LEU A 139 -8.73 -3.63 -14.73
N ASP A 140 -7.92 -3.56 -15.76
CA ASP A 140 -6.99 -4.66 -16.11
C ASP A 140 -5.93 -4.83 -15.03
N LEU A 141 -5.35 -3.72 -14.57
CA LEU A 141 -4.39 -3.75 -13.46
C LEU A 141 -5.05 -4.19 -12.15
N LEU A 142 -6.30 -3.80 -11.90
CA LEU A 142 -7.06 -4.25 -10.74
C LEU A 142 -7.30 -5.76 -10.78
N VAL A 143 -7.76 -6.30 -11.88
CA VAL A 143 -8.01 -7.74 -12.06
C VAL A 143 -6.70 -8.53 -11.91
N GLN A 144 -5.61 -8.04 -12.46
CA GLN A 144 -4.29 -8.64 -12.28
C GLN A 144 -3.88 -8.66 -10.81
N ALA A 145 -4.05 -7.56 -10.10
CA ALA A 145 -3.73 -7.46 -8.67
C ALA A 145 -4.58 -8.43 -7.82
N ILE A 146 -5.89 -8.53 -8.11
CA ILE A 146 -6.81 -9.47 -7.46
C ILE A 146 -6.34 -10.91 -7.64
N ASN A 147 -6.02 -11.31 -8.87
CA ASN A 147 -5.61 -12.67 -9.19
C ASN A 147 -4.28 -13.04 -8.54
N ILE A 148 -3.29 -12.15 -8.57
CA ILE A 148 -1.95 -12.44 -7.99
C ILE A 148 -1.99 -12.42 -6.47
N SER A 149 -2.73 -11.49 -5.86
CA SER A 149 -2.82 -11.40 -4.39
C SER A 149 -3.74 -12.45 -3.78
N GLY A 150 -4.59 -13.09 -4.60
CA GLY A 150 -5.62 -14.00 -4.12
C GLY A 150 -6.75 -13.28 -3.37
N THR A 151 -7.01 -12.01 -3.69
CA THR A 151 -8.08 -11.22 -3.07
C THR A 151 -9.43 -11.91 -3.21
N THR A 152 -10.09 -12.16 -2.08
CA THR A 152 -11.40 -12.81 -2.02
C THR A 152 -12.56 -11.81 -1.93
N HIS A 153 -12.30 -10.62 -1.42
CA HIS A 153 -13.27 -9.54 -1.25
C HIS A 153 -12.64 -8.21 -1.64
N VAL A 154 -13.32 -7.43 -2.44
CA VAL A 154 -12.90 -6.07 -2.79
C VAL A 154 -13.78 -5.08 -2.04
N VAL A 155 -13.14 -4.15 -1.32
CA VAL A 155 -13.80 -3.03 -0.65
C VAL A 155 -13.47 -1.76 -1.42
N ILE A 156 -14.50 -1.16 -2.03
CA ILE A 156 -14.33 0.04 -2.83
C ILE A 156 -14.67 1.27 -1.98
N SER A 157 -13.74 2.19 -1.87
CA SER A 157 -13.89 3.47 -1.18
C SER A 157 -13.97 4.65 -2.15
N LYS A 158 -14.36 5.81 -1.65
CA LYS A 158 -14.42 7.06 -2.41
C LYS A 158 -15.47 7.08 -3.54
N VAL A 159 -16.47 6.21 -3.47
CA VAL A 159 -17.59 6.19 -4.44
C VAL A 159 -18.38 7.51 -4.38
N ASP A 160 -18.55 8.07 -3.18
CA ASP A 160 -19.15 9.37 -2.91
C ASP A 160 -18.51 10.53 -3.70
N ILE A 161 -17.24 10.41 -4.04
CA ILE A 161 -16.53 11.44 -4.82
C ILE A 161 -17.05 11.49 -6.26
N LEU A 162 -17.30 10.33 -6.88
CA LEU A 162 -17.84 10.28 -8.24
C LEU A 162 -19.31 10.73 -8.28
N GLU A 163 -20.08 10.42 -7.25
CA GLU A 163 -21.46 10.89 -7.12
C GLU A 163 -21.52 12.42 -7.13
N ASN A 164 -20.60 13.08 -6.42
CA ASN A 164 -20.51 14.55 -6.40
C ASN A 164 -20.08 15.16 -7.75
N LEU A 165 -19.48 14.37 -8.65
CA LEU A 165 -19.13 14.79 -10.01
C LEU A 165 -20.26 14.53 -11.01
N CYS A 166 -21.40 14.00 -10.57
CA CYS A 166 -22.50 13.55 -11.45
C CYS A 166 -22.04 12.56 -12.53
N MET A 167 -21.04 11.76 -12.23
CA MET A 167 -20.53 10.70 -13.09
C MET A 167 -21.07 9.35 -12.62
N TYR A 168 -21.90 8.74 -13.45
CA TYR A 168 -22.46 7.42 -13.22
C TYR A 168 -21.96 6.42 -14.27
#